data_8ff98ce402ed6dd5f7433c2c4fdee8e0
#
_entry.id   8ff98ce402ed6dd5f7433c2c4fdee8e0
#
_cell.length_a   1.000
_cell.length_b   1.000
_cell.length_c   1.000
_cell.angle_alpha   90.00
_cell.angle_beta   90.00
_cell.angle_gamma   90.00
#
_symmetry.space_group_name_H-M   'P 1'
#
loop_
_entity.id
_entity.type
_entity.pdbx_description
1 polymer ?
#
loop_
_entity_poly.entity_id
_entity_poly.type
_entity_poly.pdbx_seq_one_letter_code
_entity_poly.pdbx_strand_id
1 'polypeptide(L)'
;MKRPNFINNLIKRQRRDHPVWEPYIAAELIHPSYISLEKALEMHNLIPEAVFTFTCVTTKRPARYETPAGVFDYRYIRRDLFWGYEPYTQQNQTAFVAVPEKALLDYFYFLNGAVTREVIEGLRLQNLEILNEELLHSFAARFHKPKIWSAAREILDYRKELLLSERVV
;
A
#
# COMPACT_ATOMS: atom_id res chain seq x y z
N MET A 1 8.47 -9.68 -19.05
CA MET A 1 7.00 -9.60 -19.11
C MET A 1 6.45 -11.02 -19.14
N LYS A 2 5.99 -11.55 -18.01
CA LYS A 2 5.41 -12.89 -17.96
C LYS A 2 4.03 -12.83 -18.64
N ARG A 3 3.79 -13.70 -19.61
CA ARG A 3 2.59 -13.68 -20.47
C ARG A 3 1.32 -14.07 -19.67
N PRO A 4 0.11 -13.65 -20.08
CA PRO A 4 -1.17 -14.02 -19.46
C PRO A 4 -1.34 -15.53 -19.20
N ASN A 5 -0.73 -16.38 -20.04
CA ASN A 5 -0.72 -17.83 -19.87
C ASN A 5 0.02 -18.32 -18.61
N PHE A 6 1.01 -17.57 -18.11
CA PHE A 6 1.72 -17.93 -16.88
C PHE A 6 0.79 -17.77 -15.66
N ILE A 7 0.01 -16.69 -15.62
CA ILE A 7 -0.95 -16.40 -14.54
C ILE A 7 -2.04 -17.48 -14.52
N ASN A 8 -2.62 -17.77 -15.69
CA ASN A 8 -3.64 -18.81 -15.82
C ASN A 8 -3.11 -20.19 -15.41
N ASN A 9 -1.82 -20.46 -15.69
CA ASN A 9 -1.17 -21.71 -15.27
C ASN A 9 -0.87 -21.71 -13.77
N LEU A 10 -0.46 -20.58 -13.18
CA LEU A 10 -0.27 -20.43 -11.74
C LEU A 10 -1.60 -20.65 -11.01
N ILE A 11 -2.65 -19.98 -11.43
CA ILE A 11 -4.01 -20.12 -10.87
C ILE A 11 -4.54 -21.55 -11.07
N LYS A 12 -4.32 -22.18 -12.22
CA LYS A 12 -4.75 -23.56 -12.49
C LYS A 12 -3.98 -24.61 -11.68
N ARG A 13 -2.68 -24.44 -11.49
CA ARG A 13 -1.84 -25.34 -10.68
C ARG A 13 -2.25 -25.33 -9.20
N GLN A 14 -2.57 -24.16 -8.66
CA GLN A 14 -2.88 -24.00 -7.25
C GLN A 14 -4.34 -24.35 -6.91
N ARG A 15 -5.28 -24.28 -7.86
CA ARG A 15 -6.68 -24.73 -7.65
C ARG A 15 -6.83 -26.21 -7.31
N ARG A 16 -5.80 -27.02 -7.52
CA ARG A 16 -5.87 -28.47 -7.22
C ARG A 16 -5.59 -28.83 -5.77
N ASP A 17 -4.75 -28.05 -5.08
CA ASP A 17 -4.25 -28.43 -3.75
C ASP A 17 -4.39 -27.37 -2.65
N HIS A 18 -4.36 -26.07 -2.98
CA HIS A 18 -4.54 -24.95 -2.03
C HIS A 18 -5.11 -23.70 -2.71
N PRO A 19 -5.95 -22.89 -2.00
CA PRO A 19 -6.40 -21.61 -2.54
C PRO A 19 -5.21 -20.69 -2.77
N VAL A 20 -5.20 -20.01 -3.92
CA VAL A 20 -4.17 -19.00 -4.22
C VAL A 20 -4.42 -17.79 -3.36
N TRP A 21 -3.42 -17.41 -2.61
CA TRP A 21 -3.43 -16.17 -1.87
C TRP A 21 -3.13 -14.99 -2.82
N GLU A 22 -4.08 -14.08 -2.99
CA GLU A 22 -4.01 -13.01 -4.00
C GLU A 22 -2.76 -12.11 -3.85
N PRO A 23 -2.30 -11.73 -2.63
CA PRO A 23 -1.07 -10.99 -2.48
C PRO A 23 0.16 -11.67 -3.09
N TYR A 24 0.23 -13.00 -3.04
CA TYR A 24 1.30 -13.76 -3.69
C TYR A 24 1.24 -13.63 -5.22
N ILE A 25 0.04 -13.61 -5.81
CA ILE A 25 -0.11 -13.35 -7.25
C ILE A 25 0.44 -11.97 -7.60
N ALA A 26 0.15 -10.96 -6.77
CA ALA A 26 0.70 -9.62 -6.96
C ALA A 26 2.24 -9.62 -7.01
N ALA A 27 2.90 -10.37 -6.13
CA ALA A 27 4.36 -10.48 -6.10
C ALA A 27 4.92 -11.21 -7.33
N GLU A 28 4.20 -12.21 -7.85
CA GLU A 28 4.64 -13.03 -8.99
C GLU A 28 4.42 -12.37 -10.36
N LEU A 29 3.42 -11.50 -10.49
CA LEU A 29 3.09 -10.82 -11.75
C LEU A 29 4.17 -9.86 -12.21
N ILE A 30 4.65 -9.02 -11.29
CA ILE A 30 5.76 -8.09 -11.52
C ILE A 30 6.74 -8.18 -10.36
N HIS A 31 7.99 -8.46 -10.67
CA HIS A 31 9.07 -8.49 -9.69
C HIS A 31 10.22 -7.56 -10.13
N PRO A 32 10.74 -6.70 -9.23
CA PRO A 32 10.32 -6.49 -7.85
C PRO A 32 9.06 -5.61 -7.76
N SER A 33 8.24 -5.89 -6.76
CA SER A 33 7.09 -5.07 -6.39
C SER A 33 6.69 -5.31 -4.92
N TYR A 34 5.93 -4.38 -4.35
CA TYR A 34 5.27 -4.55 -3.07
C TYR A 34 3.85 -3.95 -3.14
N ILE A 35 2.94 -4.50 -2.35
CA ILE A 35 1.59 -3.96 -2.18
C ILE A 35 1.70 -2.68 -1.35
N SER A 36 1.05 -1.60 -1.79
CA SER A 36 1.04 -0.31 -1.13
C SER A 36 -0.27 0.44 -1.41
N LEU A 37 -0.30 1.73 -1.12
CA LEU A 37 -1.45 2.60 -1.38
C LEU A 37 -2.72 2.04 -0.71
N GLU A 38 -3.86 2.17 -1.36
CA GLU A 38 -5.17 1.83 -0.80
C GLU A 38 -5.24 0.39 -0.30
N LYS A 39 -4.65 -0.57 -1.04
CA LYS A 39 -4.69 -1.98 -0.63
C LYS A 39 -3.88 -2.24 0.63
N ALA A 40 -2.72 -1.63 0.77
CA ALA A 40 -1.93 -1.75 2.01
C ALA A 40 -2.61 -1.01 3.18
N LEU A 41 -3.23 0.15 2.93
CA LEU A 41 -4.01 0.86 3.96
C LEU A 41 -5.17 0.01 4.48
N GLU A 42 -5.89 -0.68 3.58
CA GLU A 42 -6.94 -1.64 3.97
C GLU A 42 -6.36 -2.81 4.77
N MET A 43 -5.27 -3.42 4.30
CA MET A 43 -4.63 -4.56 4.98
C MET A 43 -4.15 -4.22 6.40
N HIS A 44 -3.77 -2.97 6.64
CA HIS A 44 -3.41 -2.44 7.95
C HIS A 44 -4.61 -1.91 8.75
N ASN A 45 -5.84 -2.01 8.21
CA ASN A 45 -7.05 -1.45 8.81
C ASN A 45 -6.97 0.07 9.04
N LEU A 46 -6.22 0.79 8.20
CA LEU A 46 -6.11 2.26 8.26
C LEU A 46 -7.25 2.97 7.55
N ILE A 47 -7.96 2.29 6.66
CA ILE A 47 -9.19 2.78 5.99
C ILE A 47 -10.31 1.76 6.15
N PRO A 48 -11.58 2.22 6.26
CA PRO A 48 -12.73 1.31 6.42
C PRO A 48 -13.18 0.68 5.10
N GLU A 49 -12.78 1.22 3.95
CA GLU A 49 -13.20 0.77 2.64
C GLU A 49 -12.58 -0.57 2.27
N ALA A 50 -13.39 -1.49 1.72
CA ALA A 50 -12.90 -2.69 1.07
C ALA A 50 -12.24 -2.34 -0.28
N VAL A 51 -10.97 -2.71 -0.46
CA VAL A 51 -10.22 -2.43 -1.68
C VAL A 51 -10.06 -3.71 -2.50
N PHE A 52 -10.75 -3.77 -3.64
CA PHE A 52 -10.75 -4.95 -4.51
C PHE A 52 -9.56 -5.00 -5.49
N THR A 53 -8.95 -3.84 -5.78
CA THR A 53 -7.76 -3.76 -6.62
C THR A 53 -6.50 -3.87 -5.76
N PHE A 54 -5.61 -4.79 -6.11
CA PHE A 54 -4.28 -4.88 -5.52
C PHE A 54 -3.40 -3.78 -6.09
N THR A 55 -3.32 -2.65 -5.37
CA THR A 55 -2.45 -1.54 -5.71
C THR A 55 -1.02 -1.87 -5.28
N CYS A 56 -0.10 -1.84 -6.23
CA CYS A 56 1.29 -2.22 -6.05
C CYS A 56 2.23 -1.14 -6.54
N VAL A 57 3.42 -1.15 -5.98
CA VAL A 57 4.51 -0.25 -6.36
C VAL A 57 5.68 -1.08 -6.91
N THR A 58 6.27 -0.63 -8.01
CA THR A 58 7.37 -1.32 -8.69
C THR A 58 8.37 -0.35 -9.28
N THR A 59 9.61 -0.80 -9.47
CA THR A 59 10.66 -0.08 -10.22
C THR A 59 10.64 -0.41 -11.73
N LYS A 60 9.67 -1.20 -12.17
CA LYS A 60 9.41 -1.55 -13.57
C LYS A 60 8.37 -0.61 -14.17
N ARG A 61 8.07 -0.81 -15.47
CA ARG A 61 7.00 -0.04 -16.15
C ARG A 61 5.66 -0.27 -15.46
N PRO A 62 4.83 0.77 -15.34
CA PRO A 62 3.46 0.62 -14.86
C PRO A 62 2.70 -0.40 -15.70
N ALA A 63 1.82 -1.15 -15.06
CA ALA A 63 0.98 -2.14 -15.73
C ALA A 63 -0.29 -2.40 -14.91
N ARG A 64 -1.36 -2.80 -15.60
CA ARG A 64 -2.61 -3.25 -14.99
C ARG A 64 -2.99 -4.61 -15.55
N TYR A 65 -3.33 -5.53 -14.67
CA TYR A 65 -3.77 -6.87 -15.02
C TYR A 65 -5.16 -7.13 -14.44
N GLU A 66 -6.07 -7.57 -15.30
CA GLU A 66 -7.37 -8.10 -14.89
C GLU A 66 -7.32 -9.61 -15.05
N THR A 67 -7.55 -10.33 -13.97
CA THR A 67 -7.43 -11.78 -13.92
C THR A 67 -8.63 -12.38 -13.17
N PRO A 68 -8.89 -13.69 -13.31
CA PRO A 68 -9.92 -14.34 -12.51
C PRO A 68 -9.68 -14.28 -10.98
N ALA A 69 -8.45 -13.97 -10.55
CA ALA A 69 -8.08 -13.80 -9.14
C ALA A 69 -8.18 -12.36 -8.64
N GLY A 70 -8.48 -11.39 -9.51
CA GLY A 70 -8.62 -9.99 -9.16
C GLY A 70 -7.91 -9.04 -10.12
N VAL A 71 -7.94 -7.78 -9.77
CA VAL A 71 -7.30 -6.69 -10.51
C VAL A 71 -6.03 -6.29 -9.79
N PHE A 72 -4.93 -6.17 -10.54
CA PHE A 72 -3.59 -5.81 -10.03
C PHE A 72 -3.10 -4.58 -10.78
N ASP A 73 -2.88 -3.48 -10.05
CA ASP A 73 -2.46 -2.20 -10.60
C ASP A 73 -1.07 -1.82 -10.08
N TYR A 74 -0.08 -1.71 -10.99
CA TYR A 74 1.31 -1.45 -10.65
C TYR A 74 1.69 -0.04 -11.06
N ARG A 75 2.14 0.75 -10.07
CA ARG A 75 2.64 2.11 -10.27
C ARG A 75 4.15 2.14 -10.19
N TYR A 76 4.77 2.92 -11.07
CA TYR A 76 6.21 3.09 -11.07
C TYR A 76 6.67 4.01 -9.96
N ILE A 77 7.71 3.60 -9.25
CA ILE A 77 8.44 4.46 -8.31
C ILE A 77 9.94 4.43 -8.63
N ARG A 78 10.64 5.51 -8.34
CA ARG A 78 12.10 5.59 -8.48
C ARG A 78 12.76 4.59 -7.54
N ARG A 79 13.92 4.06 -7.94
CA ARG A 79 14.65 3.04 -7.15
C ARG A 79 15.05 3.52 -5.76
N ASP A 80 15.43 4.80 -5.64
CA ASP A 80 15.80 5.42 -4.35
C ASP A 80 14.63 5.57 -3.37
N LEU A 81 13.39 5.38 -3.85
CA LEU A 81 12.17 5.38 -3.05
C LEU A 81 11.55 3.98 -2.86
N PHE A 82 12.19 2.94 -3.40
CA PHE A 82 11.72 1.55 -3.32
C PHE A 82 12.26 0.86 -2.05
N TRP A 83 11.58 1.09 -0.92
CA TRP A 83 11.90 0.60 0.43
C TRP A 83 10.66 0.68 1.33
N GLY A 84 10.76 0.27 2.61
CA GLY A 84 9.70 0.43 3.62
C GLY A 84 8.57 -0.59 3.47
N TYR A 85 8.90 -1.80 3.07
CA TYR A 85 7.98 -2.93 2.97
C TYR A 85 8.55 -4.16 3.69
N GLU A 86 7.68 -5.06 4.08
CA GLU A 86 8.00 -6.28 4.81
C GLU A 86 7.41 -7.51 4.12
N PRO A 87 8.02 -8.70 4.31
CA PRO A 87 7.46 -9.94 3.79
C PRO A 87 6.24 -10.37 4.62
N TYR A 88 5.17 -10.72 3.93
CA TYR A 88 4.01 -11.40 4.46
C TYR A 88 3.98 -12.81 3.88
N THR A 89 3.98 -13.82 4.75
CA THR A 89 3.99 -15.22 4.30
C THR A 89 2.76 -15.95 4.83
N GLN A 90 2.03 -16.57 3.91
CA GLN A 90 0.90 -17.44 4.21
C GLN A 90 1.01 -18.72 3.37
N GLN A 91 0.92 -19.89 4.01
CA GLN A 91 0.97 -21.19 3.33
C GLN A 91 2.14 -21.34 2.35
N ASN A 92 3.37 -20.97 2.77
CA ASN A 92 4.58 -20.96 1.94
C ASN A 92 4.53 -19.99 0.72
N GLN A 93 3.59 -19.06 0.68
CA GLN A 93 3.49 -18.02 -0.32
C GLN A 93 3.91 -16.69 0.32
N THR A 94 4.83 -15.97 -0.28
CA THR A 94 5.33 -14.68 0.23
C THR A 94 4.96 -13.54 -0.70
N ALA A 95 4.38 -12.49 -0.13
CA ALA A 95 4.20 -11.19 -0.75
C ALA A 95 4.94 -10.14 0.06
N PHE A 96 5.20 -8.99 -0.53
CA PHE A 96 5.76 -7.83 0.16
C PHE A 96 4.70 -6.75 0.29
N VAL A 97 4.56 -6.17 1.48
CA VAL A 97 3.55 -5.16 1.80
C VAL A 97 4.22 -3.98 2.45
N ALA A 98 3.92 -2.76 2.00
CA ALA A 98 4.40 -1.54 2.63
C ALA A 98 3.97 -1.51 4.10
N VAL A 99 4.87 -1.09 4.99
CA VAL A 99 4.49 -0.81 6.39
C VAL A 99 3.51 0.36 6.43
N PRO A 100 2.70 0.53 7.49
CA PRO A 100 1.65 1.55 7.56
C PRO A 100 2.09 2.95 7.14
N GLU A 101 3.22 3.42 7.68
CA GLU A 101 3.79 4.73 7.38
C GLU A 101 4.16 4.87 5.90
N LYS A 102 4.77 3.82 5.33
CA LYS A 102 5.16 3.82 3.92
C LYS A 102 3.95 3.81 3.00
N ALA A 103 2.92 3.02 3.32
CA ALA A 103 1.69 2.95 2.55
C ALA A 103 0.99 4.32 2.45
N LEU A 104 0.92 5.07 3.56
CA LEU A 104 0.40 6.43 3.59
C LEU A 104 1.23 7.39 2.75
N LEU A 105 2.56 7.37 2.92
CA LEU A 105 3.45 8.27 2.18
C LEU A 105 3.48 7.97 0.69
N ASP A 106 3.42 6.71 0.29
CA ASP A 106 3.27 6.31 -1.11
C ASP A 106 1.94 6.81 -1.67
N TYR A 107 0.85 6.67 -0.93
CA TYR A 107 -0.46 7.17 -1.35
C TYR A 107 -0.39 8.66 -1.69
N PHE A 108 0.16 9.48 -0.79
CA PHE A 108 0.30 10.92 -1.03
C PHE A 108 1.35 11.26 -2.10
N TYR A 109 2.37 10.42 -2.27
CA TYR A 109 3.35 10.59 -3.34
C TYR A 109 2.71 10.48 -4.72
N PHE A 110 1.80 9.53 -4.91
CA PHE A 110 1.09 9.32 -6.18
C PHE A 110 -0.16 10.20 -6.34
N LEU A 111 -0.64 10.81 -5.28
CA LEU A 111 -1.78 11.72 -5.35
C LEU A 111 -1.43 12.97 -6.18
N ASN A 112 -2.31 13.36 -7.08
CA ASN A 112 -2.18 14.63 -7.78
C ASN A 112 -2.61 15.79 -6.86
N GLY A 113 -1.88 16.92 -6.94
CA GLY A 113 -2.19 18.11 -6.16
C GLY A 113 -1.61 18.12 -4.74
N ALA A 114 -2.04 19.09 -3.96
CA ALA A 114 -1.62 19.26 -2.57
C ALA A 114 -2.31 18.26 -1.64
N VAL A 115 -1.63 17.92 -0.55
CA VAL A 115 -2.24 17.19 0.56
C VAL A 115 -2.84 18.20 1.51
N THR A 116 -4.16 18.32 1.49
CA THR A 116 -4.92 19.21 2.37
C THR A 116 -5.61 18.41 3.47
N ARG A 117 -6.13 19.12 4.46
CA ARG A 117 -6.93 18.51 5.53
C ARG A 117 -8.11 17.72 4.98
N GLU A 118 -8.85 18.30 4.03
CA GLU A 118 -10.00 17.68 3.42
C GLU A 118 -9.65 16.37 2.70
N VAL A 119 -8.46 16.30 2.10
CA VAL A 119 -7.95 15.08 1.46
C VAL A 119 -7.72 13.97 2.50
N ILE A 120 -7.16 14.31 3.66
CA ILE A 120 -6.91 13.36 4.75
C ILE A 120 -8.22 12.90 5.38
N GLU A 121 -9.13 13.82 5.64
CA GLU A 121 -10.47 13.50 6.16
C GLU A 121 -11.27 12.61 5.19
N GLY A 122 -11.13 12.88 3.88
CA GLY A 122 -11.74 12.08 2.82
C GLY A 122 -11.28 10.62 2.79
N LEU A 123 -10.08 10.32 3.29
CA LEU A 123 -9.60 8.95 3.46
C LEU A 123 -10.26 8.21 4.62
N ARG A 124 -10.92 8.94 5.54
CA ARG A 124 -11.56 8.37 6.72
C ARG A 124 -10.61 7.48 7.53
N LEU A 125 -9.37 7.97 7.71
CA LEU A 125 -8.32 7.22 8.40
C LEU A 125 -8.77 6.83 9.81
N GLN A 126 -8.49 5.58 10.17
CA GLN A 126 -8.78 4.98 11.48
C GLN A 126 -7.57 4.22 12.00
N ASN A 127 -7.60 3.82 13.28
CA ASN A 127 -6.53 3.04 13.93
C ASN A 127 -5.15 3.71 13.79
N LEU A 128 -5.10 5.04 13.82
CA LEU A 128 -3.86 5.81 13.63
C LEU A 128 -2.86 5.65 14.78
N GLU A 129 -3.26 5.03 15.88
CA GLU A 129 -2.38 4.66 17.00
C GLU A 129 -1.31 3.64 16.61
N ILE A 130 -1.50 2.87 15.54
CA ILE A 130 -0.49 1.92 15.04
C ILE A 130 0.71 2.61 14.39
N LEU A 131 0.56 3.90 14.02
CA LEU A 131 1.64 4.66 13.37
C LEU A 131 2.73 5.03 14.35
N ASN A 132 3.97 4.72 13.97
CA ASN A 132 5.16 5.21 14.66
C ASN A 132 5.51 6.61 14.12
N GLU A 133 5.45 7.62 14.98
CA GLU A 133 5.70 9.02 14.63
C GLU A 133 7.12 9.27 14.13
N GLU A 134 8.11 8.68 14.83
CA GLU A 134 9.53 8.83 14.45
C GLU A 134 9.81 8.18 13.09
N LEU A 135 9.22 7.01 12.85
CA LEU A 135 9.35 6.29 11.60
C LEU A 135 8.68 7.07 10.46
N LEU A 136 7.48 7.62 10.68
CA LEU A 136 6.78 8.43 9.69
C LEU A 136 7.60 9.66 9.29
N HIS A 137 8.18 10.38 10.26
CA HIS A 137 9.06 11.52 10.01
C HIS A 137 10.33 11.12 9.25
N SER A 138 11.00 10.06 9.70
CA SER A 138 12.20 9.51 9.05
C SER A 138 11.92 9.12 7.59
N PHE A 139 10.80 8.46 7.34
CA PHE A 139 10.40 8.07 5.99
C PHE A 139 10.04 9.28 5.13
N ALA A 140 9.28 10.25 5.66
CA ALA A 140 8.94 11.47 4.93
C ALA A 140 10.21 12.23 4.48
N ALA A 141 11.24 12.29 5.32
CA ALA A 141 12.52 12.90 4.99
C ALA A 141 13.17 12.26 3.76
N ARG A 142 13.12 10.93 3.63
CA ARG A 142 13.73 10.17 2.52
C ARG A 142 13.08 10.44 1.17
N PHE A 143 11.86 10.93 1.11
CA PHE A 143 11.22 11.32 -0.16
C PHE A 143 11.81 12.60 -0.75
N HIS A 144 12.46 13.44 0.05
CA HIS A 144 13.01 14.74 -0.36
C HIS A 144 11.98 15.63 -1.10
N LYS A 145 10.72 15.59 -0.66
CA LYS A 145 9.61 16.36 -1.24
C LYS A 145 8.84 17.12 -0.15
N PRO A 146 8.70 18.47 -0.28
CA PRO A 146 7.93 19.27 0.68
C PRO A 146 6.50 18.78 0.87
N LYS A 147 5.87 18.30 -0.21
CA LYS A 147 4.52 17.71 -0.18
C LYS A 147 4.41 16.55 0.81
N ILE A 148 5.41 15.66 0.84
CA ILE A 148 5.40 14.47 1.70
C ILE A 148 5.66 14.85 3.15
N TRP A 149 6.51 15.84 3.39
CA TRP A 149 6.67 16.43 4.72
C TRP A 149 5.37 17.04 5.26
N SER A 150 4.68 17.83 4.42
CA SER A 150 3.38 18.40 4.77
C SER A 150 2.36 17.31 5.08
N ALA A 151 2.32 16.25 4.26
CA ALA A 151 1.43 15.12 4.47
C ALA A 151 1.68 14.44 5.81
N ALA A 152 2.93 14.14 6.14
CA ALA A 152 3.29 13.49 7.41
C ALA A 152 2.85 14.33 8.62
N ARG A 153 3.09 15.65 8.59
CA ARG A 153 2.65 16.58 9.66
C ARG A 153 1.14 16.58 9.79
N GLU A 154 0.42 16.73 8.70
CA GLU A 154 -1.04 16.80 8.70
C GLU A 154 -1.67 15.50 9.21
N ILE A 155 -1.10 14.33 8.87
CA ILE A 155 -1.53 13.03 9.41
C ILE A 155 -1.37 12.99 10.93
N LEU A 156 -0.24 13.47 11.46
CA LEU A 156 0.03 13.45 12.90
C LEU A 156 -0.87 14.44 13.64
N ASP A 157 -1.15 15.59 13.08
CA ASP A 157 -2.08 16.57 13.66
C ASP A 157 -3.51 16.00 13.64
N TYR A 158 -3.94 15.37 12.56
CA TYR A 158 -5.21 14.67 12.47
C TYR A 158 -5.33 13.55 13.52
N ARG A 159 -4.27 12.73 13.67
CA ARG A 159 -4.21 11.69 14.71
C ARG A 159 -4.43 12.26 16.11
N LYS A 160 -3.75 13.36 16.44
CA LYS A 160 -3.87 14.02 17.76
C LYS A 160 -5.30 14.46 18.03
N GLU A 161 -5.97 15.05 17.05
CA GLU A 161 -7.35 15.49 17.17
C GLU A 161 -8.33 14.31 17.37
N LEU A 162 -8.16 13.23 16.60
CA LEU A 162 -8.99 12.02 16.77
C LEU A 162 -8.84 11.45 18.19
N LEU A 163 -7.60 11.27 18.66
CA LEU A 163 -7.35 10.73 20.01
C LEU A 163 -7.86 11.64 21.14
N LEU A 164 -7.92 12.95 20.92
CA LEU A 164 -8.52 13.88 21.87
C LEU A 164 -10.04 13.78 21.87
N SER A 165 -10.68 13.61 20.70
CA SER A 165 -12.13 13.48 20.58
C SER A 165 -12.65 12.20 21.23
N GLU A 166 -11.92 11.10 21.14
CA GLU A 166 -12.28 9.82 21.76
C GLU A 166 -12.19 9.83 23.29
N ARG A 167 -11.36 10.71 23.88
CA ARG A 167 -11.22 10.85 25.34
C ARG A 167 -12.31 11.69 26.00
N VAL A 168 -13.13 12.37 25.22
CA VAL A 168 -14.19 13.28 25.72
C VAL A 168 -15.56 12.58 25.81
N VAL A 169 -15.65 11.36 25.34
CA VAL A 169 -16.85 10.49 25.42
C VAL A 169 -16.66 9.47 26.53
#